data_b4c8af65893ed37401ab82a3f5c06720
#
_entry.id   b4c8af65893ed37401ab82a3f5c06720
#
_cell.length_a   1.000
_cell.length_b   1.000
_cell.length_c   1.000
_cell.angle_alpha   90.00
_cell.angle_beta   90.00
_cell.angle_gamma   90.00
#
_symmetry.space_group_name_H-M   'P 1'
#
loop_
_entity.id
_entity.type
_entity.pdbx_description
1 polymer ?
#
loop_
_entity_poly.entity_id
_entity_poly.type
_entity_poly.pdbx_seq_one_letter_code
_entity_poly.pdbx_strand_id
1 'polypeptide(L)'
;MLIAVSAFAQDESAPLARAQPDAAALLQDAPSRIPGSRPDPDDDASVDPDDLTREPLGNFHEVSKGIFRSALPSPEGYPLLKKMGIKTILNLTGGAADERKRAEPEIRVVEVAMSGLKKPTFEQVDHALDELAKGVRPVLVHCTHGKDRTGFVIAAWRVYVENVPIATAADEARSYGCCFLPFGDLNKFLADYGVHRRSTHPKP
;
A
#
# COMPACT_ATOMS: atom_id res chain seq x y z
N MET A 1 -46.40 5.14 -47.69
CA MET A 1 -46.62 5.17 -46.23
C MET A 1 -45.23 5.22 -45.62
N LEU A 2 -44.78 6.48 -45.31
CA LEU A 2 -43.47 6.74 -44.74
C LEU A 2 -43.57 6.66 -43.23
N ILE A 3 -42.72 5.85 -42.61
CA ILE A 3 -42.56 5.83 -41.15
C ILE A 3 -41.28 6.61 -40.81
N ALA A 4 -41.48 7.75 -40.16
CA ALA A 4 -40.38 8.58 -39.64
C ALA A 4 -39.79 7.93 -38.37
N VAL A 5 -38.50 7.68 -38.38
CA VAL A 5 -37.73 7.26 -37.20
C VAL A 5 -37.18 8.52 -36.52
N SER A 6 -37.69 8.78 -35.32
CA SER A 6 -37.28 9.90 -34.47
C SER A 6 -35.98 9.54 -33.79
N ALA A 7 -34.91 10.34 -34.04
CA ALA A 7 -33.63 10.23 -33.38
C ALA A 7 -33.72 10.86 -31.97
N PHE A 8 -33.53 10.07 -30.90
CA PHE A 8 -33.28 10.57 -29.56
C PHE A 8 -31.83 10.96 -29.42
N ALA A 9 -31.59 12.24 -29.31
CA ALA A 9 -30.28 12.76 -28.89
C ALA A 9 -30.13 12.51 -27.38
N GLN A 10 -29.13 11.70 -27.00
CA GLN A 10 -28.72 11.56 -25.61
C GLN A 10 -27.71 12.69 -25.30
N ASP A 11 -28.10 13.53 -24.36
CA ASP A 11 -27.26 14.57 -23.76
C ASP A 11 -26.35 13.90 -22.74
N GLU A 12 -25.08 13.63 -23.13
CA GLU A 12 -24.02 13.15 -22.26
C GLU A 12 -23.26 14.33 -21.63
N SER A 13 -23.89 15.03 -20.71
CA SER A 13 -23.17 15.91 -19.78
C SER A 13 -22.74 15.11 -18.54
N ALA A 14 -21.68 14.31 -18.69
CA ALA A 14 -20.97 13.75 -17.55
C ALA A 14 -20.27 14.86 -16.79
N PRO A 15 -20.40 14.96 -15.45
CA PRO A 15 -19.68 15.96 -14.68
C PRO A 15 -18.18 15.65 -14.72
N LEU A 16 -17.40 16.66 -15.12
CA LEU A 16 -15.94 16.66 -15.10
C LEU A 16 -15.46 16.17 -13.73
N ALA A 17 -14.80 15.03 -13.71
CA ALA A 17 -14.10 14.52 -12.54
C ALA A 17 -13.12 15.60 -12.07
N ARG A 18 -13.38 16.12 -10.88
CA ARG A 18 -12.52 17.10 -10.21
C ARG A 18 -11.14 16.46 -10.06
N ALA A 19 -10.13 17.01 -10.71
CA ALA A 19 -8.74 16.54 -10.60
C ALA A 19 -8.37 16.49 -9.12
N GLN A 20 -7.99 15.31 -8.63
CA GLN A 20 -7.48 15.15 -7.29
C GLN A 20 -6.08 15.79 -7.24
N PRO A 21 -5.73 16.48 -6.16
CA PRO A 21 -4.39 17.05 -6.02
C PRO A 21 -3.34 15.92 -6.04
N ASP A 22 -2.22 16.20 -6.68
CA ASP A 22 -1.08 15.29 -6.74
C ASP A 22 -0.61 14.96 -5.31
N ALA A 23 -0.65 13.66 -4.95
CA ALA A 23 -0.26 13.20 -3.64
C ALA A 23 1.20 13.56 -3.29
N ALA A 24 2.06 13.65 -4.31
CA ALA A 24 3.45 14.08 -4.15
C ALA A 24 3.56 15.57 -3.78
N ALA A 25 2.65 16.43 -4.26
CA ALA A 25 2.65 17.85 -3.94
C ALA A 25 2.27 18.14 -2.50
N LEU A 26 1.41 17.30 -1.88
CA LEU A 26 0.99 17.45 -0.48
C LEU A 26 2.10 17.09 0.52
N LEU A 27 3.10 16.31 0.09
CA LEU A 27 4.26 15.97 0.92
C LEU A 27 5.33 17.08 0.93
N GLN A 28 5.31 17.99 -0.06
CA GLN A 28 6.27 19.10 -0.14
C GLN A 28 5.98 20.20 0.90
N ASP A 29 4.75 20.29 1.39
CA ASP A 29 4.34 21.23 2.44
C ASP A 29 4.40 20.65 3.87
N ALA A 30 4.86 19.41 4.03
CA ALA A 30 5.14 18.87 5.35
C ALA A 30 6.35 19.60 5.92
N PRO A 31 6.28 20.14 7.18
CA PRO A 31 7.38 20.89 7.76
C PRO A 31 8.62 20.02 7.85
N SER A 32 9.60 20.31 7.02
CA SER A 32 10.94 19.76 7.13
C SER A 32 11.54 20.26 8.44
N ARG A 33 11.73 19.33 9.37
CA ARG A 33 12.45 19.47 10.65
C ARG A 33 12.06 20.69 11.49
N ILE A 34 11.53 20.42 12.69
CA ILE A 34 11.57 21.38 13.80
C ILE A 34 13.06 21.63 14.14
N PRO A 35 13.59 22.88 14.02
CA PRO A 35 14.96 23.14 14.39
C PRO A 35 15.06 23.16 15.93
N GLY A 36 15.85 22.26 16.49
CA GLY A 36 16.37 22.41 17.84
C GLY A 36 15.93 21.37 18.86
N SER A 37 16.30 20.13 18.70
CA SER A 37 16.72 19.30 19.82
C SER A 37 17.81 18.34 19.32
N ARG A 38 19.05 18.62 19.71
CA ARG A 38 20.10 17.59 19.70
C ARG A 38 19.64 16.53 20.70
N PRO A 39 19.62 15.23 20.38
CA PRO A 39 19.50 14.22 21.41
C PRO A 39 20.67 14.34 22.36
N ASP A 40 20.41 14.23 23.67
CA ASP A 40 21.43 14.14 24.67
C ASP A 40 22.32 12.93 24.40
N PRO A 41 23.65 13.03 24.62
CA PRO A 41 24.59 11.96 24.33
C PRO A 41 24.42 10.69 25.18
N ASP A 42 23.51 10.69 26.15
CA ASP A 42 23.20 9.58 27.05
C ASP A 42 21.88 8.86 26.73
N ASP A 43 21.14 9.30 25.71
CA ASP A 43 20.01 8.55 25.21
C ASP A 43 20.51 7.34 24.42
N ASP A 44 20.22 6.19 25.00
CA ASP A 44 20.61 4.83 24.58
C ASP A 44 20.70 4.64 23.05
N ALA A 45 21.91 4.27 22.62
CA ALA A 45 22.29 4.08 21.23
C ALA A 45 21.61 2.89 20.52
N SER A 46 20.42 2.49 20.90
CA SER A 46 19.60 1.45 20.23
C SER A 46 18.61 2.01 19.22
N VAL A 47 18.68 3.31 18.93
CA VAL A 47 17.81 3.90 17.89
C VAL A 47 18.40 3.56 16.53
N ASP A 48 17.78 2.58 15.87
CA ASP A 48 18.04 2.24 14.48
C ASP A 48 17.99 3.55 13.63
N PRO A 49 19.13 3.97 13.00
CA PRO A 49 19.14 5.15 12.14
C PRO A 49 18.16 5.05 10.97
N ASP A 50 17.61 3.86 10.74
CA ASP A 50 16.61 3.52 9.71
C ASP A 50 15.19 3.44 10.30
N ASP A 51 14.94 4.02 11.48
CA ASP A 51 13.60 4.07 12.10
C ASP A 51 12.66 4.96 11.29
N LEU A 52 12.15 4.40 10.21
CA LEU A 52 11.15 5.02 9.32
C LEU A 52 9.80 5.23 10.02
N THR A 53 9.65 4.82 11.28
CA THR A 53 8.44 5.04 12.06
C THR A 53 8.36 6.47 12.62
N ARG A 54 9.47 7.22 12.60
CA ARG A 54 9.51 8.61 13.08
C ARG A 54 8.89 9.63 12.14
N GLU A 55 8.82 9.31 10.84
CA GLU A 55 8.12 10.15 9.87
C GLU A 55 6.62 9.83 9.92
N PRO A 56 5.73 10.81 9.74
CA PRO A 56 4.29 10.58 9.75
C PRO A 56 3.84 9.45 8.81
N LEU A 57 4.53 9.29 7.67
CA LEU A 57 4.31 8.27 6.66
C LEU A 57 5.66 7.75 6.15
N GLY A 58 6.41 7.04 7.00
CA GLY A 58 7.70 6.47 6.61
C GLY A 58 7.59 5.50 5.43
N ASN A 59 8.58 5.49 4.55
CA ASN A 59 8.63 4.65 3.34
C ASN A 59 7.36 4.75 2.46
N PHE A 60 6.82 5.98 2.35
CA PHE A 60 5.58 6.25 1.62
C PHE A 60 5.85 6.47 0.13
N HIS A 61 5.19 5.67 -0.71
CA HIS A 61 5.29 5.75 -2.17
C HIS A 61 3.97 5.33 -2.84
N GLU A 62 3.64 5.94 -3.97
CA GLU A 62 2.66 5.36 -4.90
C GLU A 62 3.38 4.33 -5.76
N VAL A 63 2.93 3.08 -5.70
CA VAL A 63 3.54 1.96 -6.44
C VAL A 63 2.72 1.54 -7.65
N SER A 64 1.48 1.96 -7.69
CA SER A 64 0.56 1.77 -8.81
C SER A 64 -0.59 2.74 -8.65
N LYS A 65 -1.30 3.06 -9.73
CA LYS A 65 -2.38 4.05 -9.72
C LYS A 65 -3.38 3.81 -8.60
N GLY A 66 -3.35 4.69 -7.59
CA GLY A 66 -4.20 4.63 -6.40
C GLY A 66 -3.85 3.49 -5.44
N ILE A 67 -2.64 2.92 -5.53
CA ILE A 67 -2.09 1.98 -4.54
C ILE A 67 -0.81 2.58 -3.97
N PHE A 68 -0.83 2.84 -2.68
CA PHE A 68 0.26 3.41 -1.91
C PHE A 68 0.82 2.38 -0.96
N ARG A 69 2.07 2.55 -0.59
CA ARG A 69 2.75 1.77 0.45
C ARG A 69 3.31 2.68 1.52
N SER A 70 3.45 2.19 2.76
CA SER A 70 4.18 2.90 3.83
C SER A 70 4.63 1.95 4.95
N ALA A 71 5.40 2.49 5.89
CA ALA A 71 5.47 1.98 7.25
C ALA A 71 4.13 2.20 7.98
N LEU A 72 3.98 1.68 9.19
CA LEU A 72 2.84 1.98 10.06
C LEU A 72 2.76 3.49 10.27
N PRO A 73 1.64 4.14 9.89
CA PRO A 73 1.49 5.58 10.08
C PRO A 73 1.60 5.98 11.55
N SER A 74 2.29 7.09 11.84
CA SER A 74 2.22 7.71 13.16
C SER A 74 0.82 8.31 13.38
N PRO A 75 0.46 8.71 14.61
CA PRO A 75 -0.82 9.39 14.85
C PRO A 75 -1.05 10.60 13.93
N GLU A 76 0.01 11.34 13.60
CA GLU A 76 -0.01 12.52 12.71
C GLU A 76 -0.16 12.14 11.24
N GLY A 77 0.13 10.90 10.88
CA GLY A 77 0.00 10.38 9.53
C GLY A 77 -1.46 10.22 9.09
N TYR A 78 -2.37 9.86 9.99
CA TYR A 78 -3.77 9.61 9.61
C TYR A 78 -4.51 10.83 9.05
N PRO A 79 -4.40 12.03 9.63
CA PRO A 79 -4.93 13.24 9.01
C PRO A 79 -4.33 13.54 7.62
N LEU A 80 -3.06 13.18 7.38
CA LEU A 80 -2.43 13.33 6.06
C LEU A 80 -3.04 12.34 5.06
N LEU A 81 -3.23 11.08 5.44
CA LEU A 81 -3.88 10.07 4.60
C LEU A 81 -5.29 10.52 4.20
N LYS A 82 -6.05 11.12 5.11
CA LYS A 82 -7.36 11.71 4.80
C LYS A 82 -7.26 12.82 3.76
N LYS A 83 -6.32 13.77 3.95
CA LYS A 83 -6.09 14.87 2.99
C LYS A 83 -5.71 14.35 1.61
N MET A 84 -4.94 13.26 1.54
CA MET A 84 -4.56 12.58 0.29
C MET A 84 -5.71 11.76 -0.30
N GLY A 85 -6.85 11.70 0.38
CA GLY A 85 -8.04 11.00 -0.10
C GLY A 85 -7.99 9.49 0.03
N ILE A 86 -7.07 8.92 0.83
CA ILE A 86 -7.01 7.48 1.10
C ILE A 86 -8.37 7.01 1.62
N LYS A 87 -8.89 5.93 1.04
CA LYS A 87 -10.19 5.35 1.37
C LYS A 87 -10.08 4.02 2.09
N THR A 88 -9.00 3.29 1.85
CA THR A 88 -8.77 1.97 2.45
C THR A 88 -7.34 1.89 2.96
N ILE A 89 -7.16 1.34 4.15
CA ILE A 89 -5.86 0.93 4.68
C ILE A 89 -5.87 -0.59 4.79
N LEU A 90 -4.89 -1.24 4.16
CA LEU A 90 -4.62 -2.67 4.31
C LEU A 90 -3.45 -2.85 5.26
N ASN A 91 -3.77 -3.20 6.49
CA ASN A 91 -2.80 -3.45 7.56
C ASN A 91 -2.32 -4.91 7.50
N LEU A 92 -1.03 -5.11 7.26
CA LEU A 92 -0.38 -6.42 7.21
C LEU A 92 0.24 -6.84 8.55
N THR A 93 0.02 -6.04 9.61
CA THR A 93 0.42 -6.41 10.98
C THR A 93 -0.78 -6.97 11.75
N GLY A 94 -0.66 -7.29 12.98
CA GLY A 94 -1.79 -7.41 13.90
C GLY A 94 -2.14 -6.04 14.48
N GLY A 95 -3.33 -5.91 15.08
CA GLY A 95 -3.69 -4.70 15.81
C GLY A 95 -4.50 -3.66 15.03
N ALA A 96 -5.18 -4.06 13.95
CA ALA A 96 -6.09 -3.17 13.22
C ALA A 96 -7.22 -2.58 14.09
N ALA A 97 -7.56 -3.19 15.22
CA ALA A 97 -8.52 -2.64 16.16
C ALA A 97 -8.08 -1.29 16.74
N ASP A 98 -6.79 -1.15 17.06
CA ASP A 98 -6.23 0.10 17.57
C ASP A 98 -5.99 1.10 16.44
N GLU A 99 -5.66 0.62 15.26
CA GLU A 99 -5.55 1.47 14.08
C GLU A 99 -6.89 2.07 13.67
N ARG A 100 -8.00 1.32 13.73
CA ARG A 100 -9.35 1.85 13.48
C ARG A 100 -9.75 2.98 14.42
N LYS A 101 -9.20 3.02 15.63
CA LYS A 101 -9.43 4.13 16.58
C LYS A 101 -8.66 5.39 16.21
N ARG A 102 -7.54 5.25 15.48
CA ARG A 102 -6.68 6.35 15.05
C ARG A 102 -7.03 6.84 13.65
N ALA A 103 -7.47 5.92 12.80
CA ALA A 103 -7.87 6.25 11.45
C ALA A 103 -9.12 7.14 11.45
N GLU A 104 -9.18 8.06 10.48
CA GLU A 104 -10.36 8.88 10.26
C GLU A 104 -11.57 7.99 9.91
N PRO A 105 -12.78 8.34 10.37
CA PRO A 105 -13.99 7.49 10.23
C PRO A 105 -14.31 7.08 8.79
N GLU A 106 -13.88 7.88 7.81
CA GLU A 106 -14.12 7.63 6.39
C GLU A 106 -13.13 6.63 5.77
N ILE A 107 -12.08 6.26 6.51
CA ILE A 107 -11.05 5.34 6.04
C ILE A 107 -11.36 3.93 6.56
N ARG A 108 -11.63 3.01 5.64
CA ARG A 108 -11.83 1.60 5.97
C ARG A 108 -10.48 0.95 6.30
N VAL A 109 -10.33 0.39 7.48
CA VAL A 109 -9.14 -0.39 7.88
C VAL A 109 -9.43 -1.89 7.79
N VAL A 110 -8.67 -2.59 6.96
CA VAL A 110 -8.73 -4.04 6.75
C VAL A 110 -7.45 -4.67 7.28
N GLU A 111 -7.56 -5.79 7.98
CA GLU A 111 -6.42 -6.52 8.50
C GLU A 111 -6.21 -7.83 7.74
N VAL A 112 -4.96 -8.04 7.30
CA VAL A 112 -4.45 -9.34 6.86
C VAL A 112 -3.15 -9.60 7.62
N ALA A 113 -3.28 -10.07 8.86
CA ALA A 113 -2.15 -10.23 9.77
C ALA A 113 -1.13 -11.24 9.26
N MET A 114 0.13 -10.81 9.16
CA MET A 114 1.28 -11.60 8.74
C MET A 114 2.37 -11.54 9.81
N SER A 115 3.15 -12.61 9.94
CA SER A 115 4.32 -12.63 10.84
C SER A 115 5.38 -11.62 10.36
N GLY A 116 5.96 -10.87 11.29
CA GLY A 116 7.15 -10.04 11.00
C GLY A 116 8.46 -10.83 10.95
N LEU A 117 8.45 -12.13 11.29
CA LEU A 117 9.65 -12.98 11.40
C LEU A 117 9.67 -14.13 10.38
N LYS A 118 8.59 -14.33 9.64
CA LYS A 118 8.44 -15.43 8.66
C LYS A 118 7.90 -14.88 7.35
N LYS A 119 8.21 -15.57 6.26
CA LYS A 119 7.55 -15.31 4.97
C LYS A 119 6.04 -15.43 5.14
N PRO A 120 5.26 -14.60 4.43
CA PRO A 120 3.82 -14.79 4.38
C PRO A 120 3.48 -16.16 3.76
N THR A 121 2.35 -16.74 4.13
CA THR A 121 1.82 -17.89 3.41
C THR A 121 1.16 -17.43 2.11
N PHE A 122 0.97 -18.36 1.18
CA PHE A 122 0.32 -18.04 -0.09
C PHE A 122 -1.14 -17.60 0.11
N GLU A 123 -1.84 -18.23 1.07
CA GLU A 123 -3.21 -17.87 1.43
C GLU A 123 -3.30 -16.46 2.02
N GLN A 124 -2.31 -16.04 2.81
CA GLN A 124 -2.23 -14.67 3.31
C GLN A 124 -2.02 -13.67 2.16
N VAL A 125 -1.19 -14.03 1.18
CA VAL A 125 -1.00 -13.19 0.00
C VAL A 125 -2.27 -13.14 -0.85
N ASP A 126 -2.94 -14.28 -1.11
CA ASP A 126 -4.23 -14.32 -1.81
C ASP A 126 -5.25 -13.41 -1.14
N HIS A 127 -5.40 -13.52 0.18
CA HIS A 127 -6.33 -12.67 0.94
C HIS A 127 -5.96 -11.17 0.81
N ALA A 128 -4.68 -10.83 0.91
CA ALA A 128 -4.23 -9.45 0.74
C ALA A 128 -4.50 -8.92 -0.68
N LEU A 129 -4.26 -9.72 -1.72
CA LEU A 129 -4.55 -9.34 -3.10
C LEU A 129 -6.05 -9.17 -3.34
N ASP A 130 -6.87 -10.04 -2.76
CA ASP A 130 -8.33 -9.94 -2.83
C ASP A 130 -8.84 -8.66 -2.18
N GLU A 131 -8.33 -8.31 -1.00
CA GLU A 131 -8.70 -7.06 -0.33
C GLU A 131 -8.20 -5.82 -1.10
N LEU A 132 -7.02 -5.89 -1.73
CA LEU A 132 -6.55 -4.84 -2.64
C LEU A 132 -7.44 -4.69 -3.88
N ALA A 133 -7.92 -5.80 -4.44
CA ALA A 133 -8.80 -5.78 -5.60
C ALA A 133 -10.19 -5.21 -5.26
N LYS A 134 -10.71 -5.51 -4.07
CA LYS A 134 -12.03 -5.06 -3.58
C LYS A 134 -11.99 -3.68 -2.94
N GLY A 135 -10.82 -3.22 -2.49
CA GLY A 135 -10.65 -1.97 -1.76
C GLY A 135 -11.06 -0.76 -2.57
N VAL A 136 -11.79 0.16 -1.93
CA VAL A 136 -12.08 1.47 -2.53
C VAL A 136 -10.79 2.26 -2.58
N ARG A 137 -10.38 2.65 -3.78
CA ARG A 137 -9.14 3.40 -4.01
C ARG A 137 -9.31 4.89 -3.68
N PRO A 138 -8.24 5.59 -3.30
CA PRO A 138 -6.86 5.10 -3.10
C PRO A 138 -6.71 4.19 -1.88
N VAL A 139 -5.84 3.15 -1.99
CA VAL A 139 -5.54 2.17 -0.94
C VAL A 139 -4.13 2.36 -0.44
N LEU A 140 -3.94 2.38 0.88
CA LEU A 140 -2.63 2.29 1.52
C LEU A 140 -2.38 0.85 1.98
N VAL A 141 -1.25 0.28 1.61
CA VAL A 141 -0.76 -1.01 2.13
C VAL A 141 0.42 -0.75 3.05
N HIS A 142 0.36 -1.23 4.28
CA HIS A 142 1.46 -1.05 5.20
C HIS A 142 1.73 -2.27 6.10
N CYS A 143 2.94 -2.33 6.61
CA CYS A 143 3.32 -3.16 7.76
C CYS A 143 4.07 -2.29 8.77
N THR A 144 4.84 -2.84 9.70
CA THR A 144 5.58 -2.03 10.69
C THR A 144 6.57 -1.07 10.03
N HIS A 145 7.41 -1.56 9.10
CA HIS A 145 8.45 -0.74 8.45
C HIS A 145 8.15 -0.44 6.98
N GLY A 146 7.05 -0.95 6.43
CA GLY A 146 6.76 -0.83 5.01
C GLY A 146 7.74 -1.60 4.10
N LYS A 147 8.57 -2.49 4.64
CA LYS A 147 9.63 -3.21 3.92
C LYS A 147 9.16 -4.59 3.49
N ASP A 148 9.21 -5.60 4.34
CA ASP A 148 9.10 -7.00 3.97
C ASP A 148 7.67 -7.46 3.66
N ARG A 149 6.75 -7.47 4.64
CA ARG A 149 5.36 -7.89 4.42
C ARG A 149 4.70 -7.10 3.30
N THR A 150 4.89 -5.78 3.31
CA THR A 150 4.42 -4.87 2.25
C THR A 150 5.06 -5.21 0.91
N GLY A 151 6.37 -5.48 0.88
CA GLY A 151 7.09 -5.85 -0.33
C GLY A 151 6.60 -7.15 -0.95
N PHE A 152 6.34 -8.21 -0.16
CA PHE A 152 5.77 -9.47 -0.66
C PHE A 152 4.40 -9.26 -1.31
N VAL A 153 3.50 -8.52 -0.66
CA VAL A 153 2.15 -8.27 -1.17
C VAL A 153 2.18 -7.39 -2.43
N ILE A 154 2.92 -6.29 -2.41
CA ILE A 154 3.00 -5.37 -3.56
C ILE A 154 3.69 -6.08 -4.74
N ALA A 155 4.79 -6.81 -4.54
CA ALA A 155 5.43 -7.54 -5.62
C ALA A 155 4.50 -8.61 -6.24
N ALA A 156 3.74 -9.33 -5.42
CA ALA A 156 2.74 -10.27 -5.93
C ALA A 156 1.63 -9.55 -6.72
N TRP A 157 1.15 -8.40 -6.26
CA TRP A 157 0.21 -7.56 -7.01
C TRP A 157 0.78 -7.16 -8.37
N ARG A 158 1.99 -6.60 -8.40
CA ARG A 158 2.68 -6.17 -9.62
C ARG A 158 2.77 -7.31 -10.64
N VAL A 159 3.17 -8.52 -10.18
CA VAL A 159 3.33 -9.68 -11.07
C VAL A 159 1.99 -10.25 -11.55
N TYR A 160 1.06 -10.50 -10.62
CA TYR A 160 -0.11 -11.34 -10.93
C TYR A 160 -1.37 -10.56 -11.28
N VAL A 161 -1.39 -9.27 -11.01
CA VAL A 161 -2.50 -8.39 -11.39
C VAL A 161 -2.08 -7.45 -12.52
N GLU A 162 -0.87 -6.90 -12.46
CA GLU A 162 -0.40 -5.91 -13.43
C GLU A 162 0.54 -6.50 -14.50
N ASN A 163 0.84 -7.80 -14.42
CA ASN A 163 1.68 -8.54 -15.37
C ASN A 163 3.12 -8.01 -15.50
N VAL A 164 3.66 -7.42 -14.43
CA VAL A 164 5.07 -7.01 -14.37
C VAL A 164 5.96 -8.26 -14.26
N PRO A 165 7.10 -8.33 -14.95
CA PRO A 165 8.04 -9.45 -14.80
C PRO A 165 8.49 -9.64 -13.36
N ILE A 166 8.64 -10.90 -12.91
CA ILE A 166 9.02 -11.24 -11.52
C ILE A 166 10.30 -10.51 -11.10
N ALA A 167 11.34 -10.53 -11.95
CA ALA A 167 12.60 -9.86 -11.63
C ALA A 167 12.42 -8.36 -11.39
N THR A 168 11.66 -7.68 -12.25
CA THR A 168 11.37 -6.24 -12.12
C THR A 168 10.60 -5.93 -10.84
N ALA A 169 9.56 -6.71 -10.51
CA ALA A 169 8.79 -6.52 -9.31
C ALA A 169 9.61 -6.80 -8.03
N ALA A 170 10.50 -7.78 -8.09
CA ALA A 170 11.39 -8.09 -6.98
C ALA A 170 12.46 -7.00 -6.77
N ASP A 171 13.01 -6.44 -7.86
CA ASP A 171 13.98 -5.34 -7.77
C ASP A 171 13.31 -4.06 -7.26
N GLU A 172 12.09 -3.77 -7.70
CA GLU A 172 11.26 -2.69 -7.15
C GLU A 172 11.05 -2.87 -5.64
N ALA A 173 10.66 -4.07 -5.19
CA ALA A 173 10.47 -4.34 -3.77
C ALA A 173 11.76 -4.16 -2.95
N ARG A 174 12.91 -4.59 -3.50
CA ARG A 174 14.23 -4.41 -2.87
C ARG A 174 14.63 -2.94 -2.76
N SER A 175 14.30 -2.11 -3.74
CA SER A 175 14.58 -0.67 -3.69
C SER A 175 13.88 0.03 -2.53
N TYR A 176 12.78 -0.55 -2.02
CA TYR A 176 12.07 -0.10 -0.82
C TYR A 176 12.51 -0.83 0.47
N GLY A 177 13.62 -1.55 0.44
CA GLY A 177 14.19 -2.24 1.59
C GLY A 177 13.59 -3.61 1.89
N CYS A 178 12.87 -4.24 0.92
CA CYS A 178 12.26 -5.56 1.14
C CYS A 178 13.29 -6.70 1.06
N CYS A 179 12.97 -7.72 1.83
CA CYS A 179 13.24 -9.12 1.51
C CYS A 179 14.73 -9.48 1.54
N PHE A 180 15.47 -8.81 2.44
CA PHE A 180 16.78 -9.26 2.86
C PHE A 180 16.64 -10.42 3.88
N LEU A 181 17.75 -10.98 4.34
CA LEU A 181 17.69 -12.03 5.35
C LEU A 181 16.82 -11.60 6.57
N PRO A 182 15.99 -12.49 7.13
CA PRO A 182 15.89 -13.95 6.94
C PRO A 182 14.82 -14.41 5.94
N PHE A 183 14.15 -13.51 5.23
CA PHE A 183 12.97 -13.82 4.41
C PHE A 183 13.29 -14.58 3.11
N GLY A 184 14.58 -14.66 2.70
CA GLY A 184 15.04 -15.45 1.58
C GLY A 184 14.70 -14.85 0.21
N ASP A 185 14.76 -15.67 -0.84
CA ASP A 185 14.62 -15.24 -2.22
C ASP A 185 13.18 -14.89 -2.60
N LEU A 186 12.93 -13.61 -2.85
CA LEU A 186 11.63 -13.10 -3.29
C LEU A 186 11.27 -13.60 -4.70
N ASN A 187 12.24 -13.75 -5.61
CA ASN A 187 11.98 -14.25 -6.96
C ASN A 187 11.43 -15.69 -6.88
N LYS A 188 12.08 -16.53 -6.07
CA LYS A 188 11.61 -17.90 -5.84
C LYS A 188 10.22 -17.91 -5.20
N PHE A 189 9.99 -17.08 -4.19
CA PHE A 189 8.67 -16.97 -3.57
C PHE A 189 7.58 -16.61 -4.59
N LEU A 190 7.82 -15.61 -5.42
CA LEU A 190 6.87 -15.18 -6.44
C LEU A 190 6.62 -16.28 -7.48
N ALA A 191 7.67 -17.00 -7.92
CA ALA A 191 7.52 -18.11 -8.85
C ALA A 191 6.66 -19.25 -8.27
N ASP A 192 6.93 -19.66 -7.02
CA ASP A 192 6.19 -20.70 -6.31
C ASP A 192 4.73 -20.25 -6.05
N TYR A 193 4.53 -18.98 -5.65
CA TYR A 193 3.21 -18.39 -5.50
C TYR A 193 2.41 -18.41 -6.80
N GLY A 194 3.07 -18.19 -7.94
CA GLY A 194 2.42 -18.31 -9.25
C GLY A 194 1.91 -19.71 -9.56
N VAL A 195 2.56 -20.75 -9.07
CA VAL A 195 2.06 -22.14 -9.18
C VAL A 195 0.79 -22.30 -8.33
N HIS A 196 0.84 -21.87 -7.07
CA HIS A 196 -0.30 -21.88 -6.16
C HIS A 196 -1.50 -21.11 -6.74
N ARG A 197 -1.29 -19.87 -7.20
CA ARG A 197 -2.36 -19.02 -7.71
C ARG A 197 -3.06 -19.59 -8.96
N ARG A 198 -2.34 -20.27 -9.84
CA ARG A 198 -2.96 -20.95 -10.98
C ARG A 198 -3.89 -22.10 -10.58
N SER A 199 -3.60 -22.77 -9.46
CA SER A 199 -4.46 -23.85 -8.95
C SER A 199 -5.68 -23.34 -8.19
N THR A 200 -5.57 -22.18 -7.52
CA THR A 200 -6.65 -21.61 -6.69
C THR A 200 -7.50 -20.59 -7.43
N HIS A 201 -6.94 -19.93 -8.42
CA HIS A 201 -7.59 -18.90 -9.26
C HIS A 201 -7.34 -19.20 -10.73
N PRO A 202 -7.90 -20.30 -11.29
CA PRO A 202 -7.74 -20.61 -12.71
C PRO A 202 -8.30 -19.45 -13.55
N LYS A 203 -7.54 -19.02 -14.57
CA LYS A 203 -8.08 -18.06 -15.55
C LYS A 203 -9.27 -18.74 -16.27
N PRO A 204 -10.36 -18.01 -16.48
CA PRO A 204 -11.50 -18.50 -17.25
C PRO A 204 -11.12 -18.85 -18.70
#